data_7700ee177c2ba8057bae0c1fdb5b5ba4
#
_entry.id   7700ee177c2ba8057bae0c1fdb5b5ba4
#
_cell.length_a   1.000
_cell.length_b   1.000
_cell.length_c   1.000
_cell.angle_alpha   90.00
_cell.angle_beta   90.00
_cell.angle_gamma   90.00
#
_symmetry.space_group_name_H-M   'P 1'
#
loop_
_entity.id
_entity.type
_entity.pdbx_description
1 polymer ?
#
loop_
_entity_poly.entity_id
_entity_poly.type
_entity_poly.pdbx_seq_one_letter_code
_entity_poly.pdbx_strand_id
1 'polypeptide(L)'
;MASPIQENLVSKNAEYASKFTKGDLALPPAKHYLVLTCMDARIDPAAAFGIDLGDAHVIRNAGGSARDALRSIIISQQLLGTKEIILIKHTGCGMLTFSNEDAHGLVKKNLGPSAAAEIATLDFLPIKNLDDAVKGDVEYLKRSAAVPEDVIISGWVYEVETGKVRRIV
;
A
#
# COMPACT_ATOMS: atom_id res chain seq x y z
N MET A 1 23.16 8.20 20.59
CA MET A 1 23.85 7.19 19.73
C MET A 1 22.85 6.72 18.70
N ALA A 2 23.28 6.54 17.45
CA ALA A 2 22.43 5.96 16.39
C ALA A 2 22.18 4.47 16.68
N SER A 3 21.01 3.96 16.26
CA SER A 3 20.75 2.51 16.32
C SER A 3 21.49 1.77 15.20
N PRO A 4 21.75 0.45 15.34
CA PRO A 4 22.38 -0.34 14.27
C PRO A 4 21.62 -0.25 12.94
N ILE A 5 20.29 -0.09 12.98
CA ILE A 5 19.46 0.09 11.77
C ILE A 5 19.76 1.44 11.11
N GLN A 6 19.92 2.50 11.89
CA GLN A 6 20.27 3.84 11.35
C GLN A 6 21.67 3.86 10.75
N GLU A 7 22.63 3.19 11.37
CA GLU A 7 24.01 3.06 10.84
C GLU A 7 24.02 2.27 9.53
N ASN A 8 23.28 1.17 9.46
CA ASN A 8 23.10 0.40 8.22
C ASN A 8 22.45 1.24 7.12
N LEU A 9 21.40 2.03 7.43
CA LEU A 9 20.74 2.92 6.46
C LEU A 9 21.76 3.88 5.83
N VAL A 10 22.58 4.56 6.62
CA VAL A 10 23.58 5.52 6.13
C VAL A 10 24.61 4.84 5.25
N SER A 11 25.14 3.68 5.68
CA SER A 11 26.13 2.91 4.93
C SER A 11 25.57 2.43 3.58
N LYS A 12 24.37 1.82 3.58
CA LYS A 12 23.75 1.30 2.35
C LYS A 12 23.30 2.40 1.40
N ASN A 13 22.87 3.55 1.93
CA ASN A 13 22.54 4.69 1.09
C ASN A 13 23.82 5.27 0.42
N ALA A 14 24.95 5.31 1.09
CA ALA A 14 26.19 5.75 0.49
C ALA A 14 26.63 4.84 -0.68
N GLU A 15 26.51 3.52 -0.53
CA GLU A 15 26.74 2.55 -1.61
C GLU A 15 25.80 2.77 -2.80
N TYR A 16 24.51 2.97 -2.53
CA TYR A 16 23.50 3.25 -3.56
C TYR A 16 23.79 4.57 -4.29
N ALA A 17 24.04 5.65 -3.54
CA ALA A 17 24.29 6.98 -4.07
C ALA A 17 25.54 7.04 -4.96
N SER A 18 26.58 6.26 -4.64
CA SER A 18 27.81 6.20 -5.43
C SER A 18 27.62 5.65 -6.86
N LYS A 19 26.51 4.95 -7.10
CA LYS A 19 26.18 4.33 -8.41
C LYS A 19 24.90 4.92 -9.01
N PHE A 20 24.30 5.91 -8.35
CA PHE A 20 23.02 6.48 -8.77
C PHE A 20 23.18 7.38 -9.97
N THR A 21 22.42 7.11 -11.04
CA THR A 21 22.47 7.85 -12.32
C THR A 21 21.10 8.34 -12.80
N LYS A 22 20.06 8.26 -11.95
CA LYS A 22 18.67 8.53 -12.31
C LYS A 22 18.13 9.83 -11.71
N GLY A 23 19.00 10.81 -11.44
CA GLY A 23 18.62 12.07 -10.79
C GLY A 23 17.81 13.04 -11.67
N ASP A 24 17.73 12.78 -12.97
CA ASP A 24 17.02 13.56 -13.98
C ASP A 24 15.62 13.04 -14.32
N LEU A 25 15.15 11.99 -13.63
CA LEU A 25 13.79 11.48 -13.83
C LEU A 25 12.73 12.55 -13.59
N ALA A 26 11.72 12.57 -14.48
CA ALA A 26 10.59 13.49 -14.35
C ALA A 26 9.76 13.20 -13.07
N LEU A 27 9.12 14.24 -12.53
CA LEU A 27 8.28 14.11 -11.33
C LEU A 27 7.06 13.20 -11.55
N PRO A 28 6.29 13.31 -12.65
CA PRO A 28 5.20 12.38 -12.92
C PRO A 28 5.74 10.99 -13.28
N PRO A 29 5.05 9.89 -12.88
CA PRO A 29 5.45 8.54 -13.23
C PRO A 29 5.33 8.31 -14.75
N ALA A 30 6.40 7.79 -15.36
CA ALA A 30 6.53 7.70 -16.82
C ALA A 30 5.45 6.82 -17.48
N LYS A 31 4.96 5.79 -16.77
CA LYS A 31 3.93 4.87 -17.29
C LYS A 31 2.50 5.23 -16.81
N HIS A 32 2.33 6.36 -16.13
CA HIS A 32 1.03 6.91 -15.71
C HIS A 32 0.12 5.94 -14.95
N TYR A 33 0.65 5.04 -14.12
CA TYR A 33 -0.13 4.16 -13.25
C TYR A 33 0.35 4.22 -11.80
N LEU A 34 -0.48 3.71 -10.91
CA LEU A 34 -0.13 3.48 -9.52
C LEU A 34 -0.42 2.04 -9.11
N VAL A 35 0.39 1.52 -8.21
CA VAL A 35 0.15 0.27 -7.50
C VAL A 35 -0.20 0.59 -6.06
N LEU A 36 -1.30 0.02 -5.57
CA LEU A 36 -1.66 0.02 -4.16
C LEU A 36 -1.50 -1.39 -3.60
N THR A 37 -0.64 -1.57 -2.62
CA THR A 37 -0.40 -2.90 -2.02
C THR A 37 -0.14 -2.84 -0.51
N CYS A 38 0.01 -4.00 0.11
CA CYS A 38 0.27 -4.10 1.54
C CYS A 38 1.71 -3.66 1.91
N MET A 39 1.85 -3.19 3.16
CA MET A 39 3.15 -2.89 3.77
C MET A 39 3.93 -4.15 4.20
N ASP A 40 3.40 -5.35 3.97
CA ASP A 40 4.01 -6.63 4.36
C ASP A 40 5.46 -6.73 3.88
N ALA A 41 6.37 -7.02 4.79
CA ALA A 41 7.82 -7.04 4.52
C ALA A 41 8.25 -8.13 3.52
N ARG A 42 7.38 -9.12 3.24
CA ARG A 42 7.64 -10.19 2.26
C ARG A 42 7.36 -9.75 0.82
N ILE A 43 6.81 -8.55 0.61
CA ILE A 43 6.49 -8.02 -0.72
C ILE A 43 7.52 -6.96 -1.09
N ASP A 44 8.26 -7.19 -2.17
CA ASP A 44 9.04 -6.19 -2.89
C ASP A 44 8.28 -5.81 -4.17
N PRO A 45 7.55 -4.69 -4.20
CA PRO A 45 6.72 -4.34 -5.35
C PRO A 45 7.52 -4.10 -6.63
N ALA A 46 8.73 -3.56 -6.52
CA ALA A 46 9.57 -3.30 -7.68
C ALA A 46 9.96 -4.62 -8.36
N ALA A 47 10.51 -5.56 -7.60
CA ALA A 47 10.90 -6.86 -8.11
C ALA A 47 9.70 -7.73 -8.52
N ALA A 48 8.66 -7.81 -7.66
CA ALA A 48 7.54 -8.71 -7.88
C ALA A 48 6.61 -8.30 -9.04
N PHE A 49 6.50 -6.97 -9.31
CA PHE A 49 5.54 -6.43 -10.28
C PHE A 49 6.24 -5.75 -11.47
N GLY A 50 7.56 -5.86 -11.59
CA GLY A 50 8.32 -5.33 -12.72
C GLY A 50 8.27 -3.80 -12.83
N ILE A 51 8.40 -3.09 -11.70
CA ILE A 51 8.35 -1.63 -11.63
C ILE A 51 9.77 -1.08 -11.55
N ASP A 52 10.22 -0.41 -12.60
CA ASP A 52 11.48 0.31 -12.60
C ASP A 52 11.35 1.68 -11.91
N LEU A 53 12.49 2.23 -11.49
CA LEU A 53 12.53 3.55 -10.87
C LEU A 53 12.00 4.62 -11.83
N GLY A 54 10.96 5.33 -11.41
CA GLY A 54 10.30 6.38 -12.21
C GLY A 54 9.08 5.90 -13.01
N ASP A 55 8.78 4.59 -13.07
CA ASP A 55 7.66 4.04 -13.86
C ASP A 55 6.29 4.36 -13.28
N ALA A 56 6.11 4.16 -11.97
CA ALA A 56 4.82 4.18 -11.30
C ALA A 56 4.91 4.74 -9.86
N HIS A 57 3.78 5.20 -9.33
CA HIS A 57 3.66 5.39 -7.89
C HIS A 57 3.38 4.04 -7.20
N VAL A 58 4.02 3.81 -6.06
CA VAL A 58 3.75 2.65 -5.21
C VAL A 58 3.26 3.14 -3.86
N ILE A 59 1.99 2.88 -3.56
CA ILE A 59 1.35 3.20 -2.28
C ILE A 59 1.31 1.91 -1.46
N ARG A 60 1.77 1.97 -0.20
CA ARG A 60 1.74 0.83 0.72
C ARG A 60 1.15 1.23 2.06
N ASN A 61 0.17 0.45 2.53
CA ASN A 61 -0.42 0.59 3.85
C ASN A 61 -0.83 -0.78 4.42
N ALA A 62 -1.36 -0.84 5.62
CA ALA A 62 -1.84 -2.08 6.22
C ALA A 62 -2.97 -2.68 5.39
N GLY A 63 -2.74 -3.87 4.84
CA GLY A 63 -3.70 -4.60 4.00
C GLY A 63 -3.91 -4.06 2.59
N GLY A 64 -3.16 -3.06 2.13
CA GLY A 64 -3.37 -2.43 0.83
C GLY A 64 -4.78 -1.87 0.70
N SER A 65 -5.25 -1.10 1.71
CA SER A 65 -6.60 -0.56 1.77
C SER A 65 -6.78 0.67 0.89
N ALA A 66 -7.78 0.64 0.01
CA ALA A 66 -8.13 1.78 -0.84
C ALA A 66 -8.69 2.96 -0.03
N ARG A 67 -9.41 2.69 1.06
CA ARG A 67 -9.96 3.74 1.94
C ARG A 67 -8.84 4.54 2.60
N ASP A 68 -7.85 3.86 3.15
CA ASP A 68 -6.69 4.48 3.78
C ASP A 68 -5.75 5.16 2.76
N ALA A 69 -5.71 4.67 1.52
CA ALA A 69 -4.89 5.22 0.44
C ALA A 69 -5.55 6.39 -0.34
N LEU A 70 -6.84 6.69 -0.13
CA LEU A 70 -7.61 7.58 -1.00
C LEU A 70 -6.95 8.95 -1.22
N ARG A 71 -6.42 9.57 -0.17
CA ARG A 71 -5.69 10.85 -0.28
C ARG A 71 -4.52 10.75 -1.26
N SER A 72 -3.72 9.71 -1.17
CA SER A 72 -2.55 9.50 -2.05
C SER A 72 -2.96 9.16 -3.48
N ILE A 73 -4.03 8.41 -3.66
CA ILE A 73 -4.62 8.09 -4.97
C ILE A 73 -5.06 9.38 -5.66
N ILE A 74 -5.80 10.26 -4.98
CA ILE A 74 -6.25 11.54 -5.53
C ILE A 74 -5.06 12.41 -5.96
N ILE A 75 -4.01 12.51 -5.15
CA ILE A 75 -2.80 13.26 -5.50
C ILE A 75 -2.12 12.66 -6.73
N SER A 76 -1.99 11.34 -6.77
CA SER A 76 -1.40 10.62 -7.90
C SER A 76 -2.12 10.90 -9.21
N GLN A 77 -3.45 10.94 -9.19
CA GLN A 77 -4.27 11.17 -10.38
C GLN A 77 -4.38 12.63 -10.76
N GLN A 78 -4.78 13.49 -9.81
CA GLN A 78 -5.14 14.88 -10.12
C GLN A 78 -3.92 15.78 -10.29
N LEU A 79 -2.82 15.52 -9.61
CA LEU A 79 -1.61 16.35 -9.65
C LEU A 79 -0.49 15.74 -10.49
N LEU A 80 -0.43 14.41 -10.61
CA LEU A 80 0.68 13.70 -11.23
C LEU A 80 0.26 12.79 -12.40
N GLY A 81 -1.02 12.85 -12.79
CA GLY A 81 -1.51 12.37 -14.07
C GLY A 81 -1.60 10.85 -14.24
N THR A 82 -1.68 10.07 -13.14
CA THR A 82 -1.90 8.62 -13.28
C THR A 82 -3.32 8.32 -13.73
N LYS A 83 -3.50 7.30 -14.58
CA LYS A 83 -4.77 6.91 -15.19
C LYS A 83 -5.13 5.45 -14.98
N GLU A 84 -4.30 4.72 -14.28
CA GLU A 84 -4.54 3.31 -13.95
C GLU A 84 -4.20 3.03 -12.48
N ILE A 85 -5.03 2.22 -11.83
CA ILE A 85 -4.85 1.73 -10.47
C ILE A 85 -4.78 0.20 -10.50
N ILE A 86 -3.67 -0.35 -10.04
CA ILE A 86 -3.48 -1.78 -9.83
C ILE A 86 -3.50 -2.03 -8.32
N LEU A 87 -4.64 -2.54 -7.81
CA LEU A 87 -4.81 -2.87 -6.40
C LEU A 87 -4.41 -4.31 -6.16
N ILE A 88 -3.44 -4.56 -5.28
CA ILE A 88 -2.88 -5.89 -5.02
C ILE A 88 -2.91 -6.17 -3.52
N LYS A 89 -3.79 -7.07 -3.09
CA LYS A 89 -3.73 -7.67 -1.75
C LYS A 89 -2.91 -8.96 -1.80
N HIS A 90 -2.72 -9.65 -0.65
CA HIS A 90 -1.88 -10.85 -0.64
C HIS A 90 -2.40 -11.93 0.31
N THR A 91 -2.01 -13.17 0.06
CA THR A 91 -2.28 -14.31 0.95
C THR A 91 -1.52 -14.16 2.27
N GLY A 92 -2.03 -14.74 3.35
CA GLY A 92 -1.37 -14.69 4.66
C GLY A 92 -1.17 -13.27 5.21
N CYS A 93 -2.05 -12.32 4.85
CA CYS A 93 -2.00 -10.95 5.35
C CYS A 93 -2.37 -10.90 6.84
N GLY A 94 -1.59 -10.15 7.63
CA GLY A 94 -1.91 -9.94 9.05
C GLY A 94 -3.30 -9.33 9.29
N MET A 95 -3.83 -8.57 8.34
CA MET A 95 -5.17 -7.98 8.44
C MET A 95 -6.32 -9.00 8.43
N LEU A 96 -6.04 -10.27 8.12
CA LEU A 96 -6.98 -11.38 8.19
C LEU A 96 -7.08 -12.01 9.59
N THR A 97 -6.25 -11.60 10.55
CA THR A 97 -6.04 -12.32 11.82
C THR A 97 -6.73 -11.69 13.02
N PHE A 98 -7.38 -10.54 12.87
CA PHE A 98 -8.00 -9.81 13.98
C PHE A 98 -9.27 -9.07 13.55
N SER A 99 -10.06 -8.66 14.54
CA SER A 99 -11.19 -7.74 14.39
C SER A 99 -10.85 -6.33 14.90
N ASN A 100 -11.69 -5.34 14.61
CA ASN A 100 -11.54 -4.00 15.21
C ASN A 100 -11.54 -4.06 16.75
N GLU A 101 -12.39 -4.89 17.33
CA GLU A 101 -12.46 -5.07 18.78
C GLU A 101 -11.15 -5.60 19.34
N ASP A 102 -10.54 -6.60 18.70
CA ASP A 102 -9.24 -7.15 19.11
C ASP A 102 -8.15 -6.08 19.07
N ALA A 103 -8.09 -5.28 18.00
CA ALA A 103 -7.09 -4.23 17.84
C ALA A 103 -7.26 -3.13 18.90
N HIS A 104 -8.47 -2.63 19.13
CA HIS A 104 -8.76 -1.65 20.18
C HIS A 104 -8.43 -2.20 21.58
N GLY A 105 -8.82 -3.46 21.85
CA GLY A 105 -8.52 -4.15 23.10
C GLY A 105 -7.02 -4.28 23.36
N LEU A 106 -6.24 -4.62 22.32
CA LEU A 106 -4.79 -4.76 22.41
C LEU A 106 -4.11 -3.42 22.71
N VAL A 107 -4.49 -2.35 22.03
CA VAL A 107 -3.96 -1.00 22.30
C VAL A 107 -4.28 -0.56 23.74
N LYS A 108 -5.53 -0.75 24.20
CA LYS A 108 -5.93 -0.44 25.58
C LYS A 108 -5.11 -1.23 26.59
N LYS A 109 -4.90 -2.53 26.35
CA LYS A 109 -4.11 -3.41 27.21
C LYS A 109 -2.65 -2.99 27.31
N ASN A 110 -2.04 -2.64 26.20
CA ASN A 110 -0.59 -2.39 26.12
C ASN A 110 -0.21 -0.94 26.49
N LEU A 111 -1.07 0.03 26.15
CA LEU A 111 -0.75 1.47 26.26
C LEU A 111 -1.67 2.24 27.22
N GLY A 112 -2.75 1.59 27.70
CA GLY A 112 -3.65 2.17 28.69
C GLY A 112 -4.81 3.01 28.13
N PRO A 113 -5.61 3.63 29.04
CA PRO A 113 -6.87 4.26 28.68
C PRO A 113 -6.73 5.50 27.80
N SER A 114 -5.66 6.29 27.94
CA SER A 114 -5.43 7.48 27.12
C SER A 114 -5.24 7.12 25.65
N ALA A 115 -4.43 6.11 25.36
CA ALA A 115 -4.24 5.62 23.99
C ALA A 115 -5.54 5.03 23.42
N ALA A 116 -6.31 4.31 24.25
CA ALA A 116 -7.61 3.77 23.84
C ALA A 116 -8.60 4.89 23.48
N ALA A 117 -8.61 6.00 24.21
CA ALA A 117 -9.46 7.16 23.94
C ALA A 117 -9.05 7.86 22.63
N GLU A 118 -7.76 7.98 22.35
CA GLU A 118 -7.24 8.59 21.12
C GLU A 118 -7.68 7.85 19.86
N ILE A 119 -7.72 6.51 19.90
CA ILE A 119 -8.09 5.69 18.75
C ILE A 119 -9.55 5.22 18.76
N ALA A 120 -10.39 5.73 19.65
CA ALA A 120 -11.76 5.20 19.89
C ALA A 120 -12.63 5.12 18.63
N THR A 121 -12.41 6.00 17.64
CA THR A 121 -13.14 6.02 16.37
C THR A 121 -12.34 5.49 15.18
N LEU A 122 -11.14 4.98 15.40
CA LEU A 122 -10.31 4.47 14.33
C LEU A 122 -10.81 3.11 13.86
N ASP A 123 -11.11 3.00 12.57
CA ASP A 123 -11.35 1.71 11.92
C ASP A 123 -10.01 1.16 11.41
N PHE A 124 -9.59 0.01 11.94
CA PHE A 124 -8.37 -0.69 11.51
C PHE A 124 -8.53 -1.41 10.16
N LEU A 125 -9.73 -1.43 9.60
CA LEU A 125 -10.04 -2.03 8.30
C LEU A 125 -9.64 -3.53 8.20
N PRO A 126 -10.01 -4.38 9.18
CA PRO A 126 -9.68 -5.80 9.15
C PRO A 126 -10.32 -6.50 7.94
N ILE A 127 -9.65 -7.51 7.42
CA ILE A 127 -10.10 -8.26 6.24
C ILE A 127 -10.74 -9.58 6.71
N LYS A 128 -11.99 -9.84 6.32
CA LYS A 128 -12.69 -11.11 6.60
C LYS A 128 -12.46 -12.15 5.51
N ASN A 129 -12.50 -11.73 4.27
CA ASN A 129 -12.27 -12.55 3.09
C ASN A 129 -11.40 -11.77 2.11
N LEU A 130 -10.33 -12.39 1.63
CA LEU A 130 -9.33 -11.72 0.81
C LEU A 130 -9.87 -11.26 -0.55
N ASP A 131 -10.57 -12.15 -1.27
CA ASP A 131 -11.09 -11.86 -2.61
C ASP A 131 -12.21 -10.81 -2.55
N ASP A 132 -13.08 -10.88 -1.52
CA ASP A 132 -14.14 -9.91 -1.31
C ASP A 132 -13.56 -8.53 -0.91
N ALA A 133 -12.47 -8.49 -0.18
CA ALA A 133 -11.78 -7.24 0.13
C ALA A 133 -11.18 -6.58 -1.10
N VAL A 134 -10.63 -7.36 -2.05
CA VAL A 134 -10.18 -6.84 -3.35
C VAL A 134 -11.35 -6.24 -4.12
N LYS A 135 -12.46 -6.98 -4.26
CA LYS A 135 -13.68 -6.50 -4.96
C LYS A 135 -14.23 -5.25 -4.32
N GLY A 136 -14.37 -5.26 -2.99
CA GLY A 136 -14.92 -4.15 -2.23
C GLY A 136 -14.10 -2.86 -2.35
N ASP A 137 -12.77 -2.96 -2.35
CA ASP A 137 -11.89 -1.82 -2.53
C ASP A 137 -11.92 -1.28 -3.96
N VAL A 138 -11.98 -2.14 -4.98
CA VAL A 138 -12.14 -1.72 -6.38
C VAL A 138 -13.50 -1.02 -6.58
N GLU A 139 -14.59 -1.57 -6.02
CA GLU A 139 -15.90 -0.92 -6.07
C GLU A 139 -15.92 0.41 -5.33
N TYR A 140 -15.26 0.49 -4.16
CA TYR A 140 -15.14 1.75 -3.42
C TYR A 140 -14.48 2.85 -4.27
N LEU A 141 -13.39 2.54 -4.96
CA LEU A 141 -12.72 3.48 -5.84
C LEU A 141 -13.60 3.89 -7.03
N LYS A 142 -14.26 2.93 -7.68
CA LYS A 142 -15.17 3.20 -8.82
C LYS A 142 -16.38 4.05 -8.45
N ARG A 143 -16.84 3.99 -7.21
CA ARG A 143 -17.98 4.81 -6.71
C ARG A 143 -17.54 6.16 -6.15
N SER A 144 -16.25 6.38 -5.97
CA SER A 144 -15.73 7.62 -5.39
C SER A 144 -15.79 8.74 -6.42
N ALA A 145 -16.53 9.80 -6.14
CA ALA A 145 -16.56 11.01 -6.98
C ALA A 145 -15.20 11.73 -7.06
N ALA A 146 -14.25 11.37 -6.20
CA ALA A 146 -12.88 11.90 -6.21
C ALA A 146 -11.92 11.11 -7.11
N VAL A 147 -12.38 10.00 -7.69
CA VAL A 147 -11.64 9.17 -8.66
C VAL A 147 -12.31 9.37 -10.03
N PRO A 148 -11.58 9.78 -11.08
CA PRO A 148 -12.17 9.98 -12.41
C PRO A 148 -12.78 8.69 -12.98
N GLU A 149 -13.89 8.80 -13.70
CA GLU A 149 -14.62 7.65 -14.25
C GLU A 149 -13.82 6.88 -15.32
N ASP A 150 -12.91 7.56 -16.01
CA ASP A 150 -12.07 6.99 -17.09
C ASP A 150 -10.83 6.27 -16.57
N VAL A 151 -10.60 6.24 -15.25
CA VAL A 151 -9.47 5.52 -14.66
C VAL A 151 -9.67 4.02 -14.73
N ILE A 152 -8.68 3.32 -15.27
CA ILE A 152 -8.66 1.85 -15.30
C ILE A 152 -8.34 1.34 -13.89
N ILE A 153 -9.20 0.50 -13.33
CA ILE A 153 -8.99 -0.08 -12.00
C ILE A 153 -9.08 -1.60 -12.07
N SER A 154 -8.05 -2.26 -11.62
CA SER A 154 -8.00 -3.72 -11.52
C SER A 154 -7.61 -4.19 -10.13
N GLY A 155 -8.12 -5.36 -9.74
CA GLY A 155 -7.89 -5.96 -8.43
C GLY A 155 -7.26 -7.34 -8.52
N TRP A 156 -6.20 -7.57 -7.74
CA TRP A 156 -5.33 -8.74 -7.79
C TRP A 156 -5.03 -9.28 -6.39
N VAL A 157 -4.62 -10.53 -6.34
CA VAL A 157 -4.02 -11.15 -5.15
C VAL A 157 -2.61 -11.65 -5.51
N TYR A 158 -1.64 -11.27 -4.68
CA TYR A 158 -0.29 -11.81 -4.68
C TYR A 158 -0.19 -12.97 -3.69
N GLU A 159 0.27 -14.11 -4.14
CA GLU A 159 0.48 -15.31 -3.33
C GLU A 159 1.90 -15.27 -2.77
N VAL A 160 2.05 -14.99 -1.48
CA VAL A 160 3.38 -14.86 -0.85
C VAL A 160 4.18 -16.17 -0.84
N GLU A 161 3.49 -17.31 -0.95
CA GLU A 161 4.10 -18.64 -0.98
C GLU A 161 4.74 -18.98 -2.32
N THR A 162 4.23 -18.39 -3.41
CA THR A 162 4.65 -18.74 -4.78
C THR A 162 5.23 -17.56 -5.56
N GLY A 163 5.01 -16.32 -5.10
CA GLY A 163 5.34 -15.10 -5.82
C GLY A 163 4.44 -14.82 -7.04
N LYS A 164 3.34 -15.56 -7.21
CA LYS A 164 2.41 -15.39 -8.34
C LYS A 164 1.34 -14.37 -8.02
N VAL A 165 0.82 -13.73 -9.07
CA VAL A 165 -0.38 -12.89 -8.99
C VAL A 165 -1.55 -13.55 -9.69
N ARG A 166 -2.76 -13.41 -9.14
CA ARG A 166 -4.02 -13.80 -9.79
C ARG A 166 -4.98 -12.63 -9.84
N ARG A 167 -5.65 -12.45 -10.94
CA ARG A 167 -6.65 -11.40 -11.13
C ARG A 167 -7.97 -11.78 -10.44
N ILE A 168 -8.62 -10.80 -9.80
CA ILE A 168 -9.94 -10.94 -9.15
C ILE A 168 -11.00 -10.18 -9.94
N VAL A 169 -10.70 -8.96 -10.35
CA VAL A 169 -11.57 -8.07 -11.15
C VAL A 169 -10.77 -7.21 -12.12
#